data_dc7c06565a2ee6ce00845a66a7be5cd4
#
_entry.id   dc7c06565a2ee6ce00845a66a7be5cd4
#
_cell.length_a   1.000
_cell.length_b   1.000
_cell.length_c   1.000
_cell.angle_alpha   90.00
_cell.angle_beta   90.00
_cell.angle_gamma   90.00
#
_symmetry.space_group_name_H-M   'P 1'
#
loop_
_entity.id
_entity.type
_entity.pdbx_description
1 polymer ?
#
loop_
_entity_poly.entity_id
_entity_poly.type
_entity_poly.pdbx_seq_one_letter_code
_entity_poly.pdbx_strand_id
1 'polypeptide(L)'
;SSGQRIEEDQSFVLRLNGAATTESLQANLWCQADGLGERVPVRLIAGEPRTALLKALNMQAEADKAPGRYVTFACNRRLTAASRVQVVFGKGVATPSGIVNNVEKRFAFQVREPFTASMGCERENAQAACMPIRPIELKFSAPVPRRLAAEVRLRADKTEYRPVFEEGQDDDALLDSVRFPAPLPERTALKLTVPPDLKDASGRPLANAASFPLTMATAPLPPLAKFAAAPFGIVERFAEGKDSTPLMPMTLRYVEPALAAQALQIGRVQPQTDAEIIAWFTRVQRFDQTMVSRKLAARDVRQPLPKPFDDATKDYVDARGVSLLQGVADVQRLNVPPAPAGAERPFEVVGIPLKPGFHVLEVASPRLGQSLLDPKLGGQRTMYVRSSALVTNLGVHFKLGRENALAWVTTLDTGKPVPGAVVRVSTCQGKEVAQATTDAQGIARFKGIPAQAPNCAGEDDYLGDFQQAYFVSARADNQGAPDMAFTWSSWQRGIEPWRF
;
A
#
# COMPACT_ATOMS: atom_id res chain seq x y z
N SER A 1 -13.56 -34.87 13.72
CA SER A 1 -14.76 -34.86 12.88
C SER A 1 -14.42 -35.22 11.44
N SER A 2 -15.34 -35.86 10.74
CA SER A 2 -15.19 -36.20 9.33
C SER A 2 -15.04 -34.95 8.49
N GLY A 3 -14.19 -35.00 7.44
CA GLY A 3 -13.93 -33.87 6.54
C GLY A 3 -12.79 -32.95 6.96
N GLN A 4 -12.14 -33.18 8.08
CA GLN A 4 -10.97 -32.40 8.51
C GLN A 4 -9.70 -32.78 7.75
N ARG A 5 -8.77 -31.80 7.61
CA ARG A 5 -7.41 -32.07 7.17
C ARG A 5 -6.62 -32.75 8.27
N ILE A 6 -5.87 -33.79 7.90
CA ILE A 6 -5.05 -34.61 8.80
C ILE A 6 -3.60 -34.65 8.36
N GLU A 7 -2.69 -34.97 9.29
CA GLU A 7 -1.30 -35.23 9.00
C GLU A 7 -1.09 -36.61 8.35
N GLU A 8 0.05 -36.80 7.70
CA GLU A 8 0.41 -38.07 7.05
C GLU A 8 0.55 -39.25 8.04
N ASP A 9 0.85 -38.96 9.31
CA ASP A 9 1.03 -39.90 10.42
C ASP A 9 -0.02 -39.66 11.53
N GLN A 10 -1.18 -39.17 11.14
CA GLN A 10 -2.26 -38.77 12.05
C GLN A 10 -2.63 -39.86 13.05
N SER A 11 -2.65 -39.49 14.32
CA SER A 11 -3.24 -40.28 15.39
C SER A 11 -4.72 -39.91 15.58
N PHE A 12 -5.56 -40.92 15.77
CA PHE A 12 -7.02 -40.79 15.91
C PHE A 12 -7.48 -41.24 17.27
N VAL A 13 -8.60 -40.70 17.72
CA VAL A 13 -9.36 -41.15 18.90
C VAL A 13 -10.81 -41.47 18.50
N LEU A 14 -11.24 -42.67 18.75
CA LEU A 14 -12.64 -43.06 18.66
C LEU A 14 -13.25 -43.22 20.06
N ARG A 15 -14.37 -42.55 20.28
CA ARG A 15 -15.18 -42.73 21.47
C ARG A 15 -16.31 -43.74 21.14
N LEU A 16 -16.30 -44.84 21.85
CA LEU A 16 -17.28 -45.93 21.68
C LEU A 16 -18.38 -45.84 22.76
N ASN A 17 -19.52 -46.45 22.48
CA ASN A 17 -20.62 -46.56 23.45
C ASN A 17 -20.35 -47.61 24.54
N GLY A 18 -19.48 -48.61 24.26
CA GLY A 18 -19.03 -49.65 25.16
C GLY A 18 -17.55 -49.94 24.96
N ALA A 19 -16.94 -50.71 25.90
CA ALA A 19 -15.59 -51.19 25.73
C ALA A 19 -15.53 -52.21 24.58
N ALA A 20 -14.43 -52.21 23.82
CA ALA A 20 -14.19 -53.17 22.74
C ALA A 20 -12.92 -53.99 23.01
N THR A 21 -12.88 -55.24 22.53
CA THR A 21 -11.68 -56.08 22.65
C THR A 21 -10.62 -55.66 21.63
N THR A 22 -9.34 -55.75 22.01
CA THR A 22 -8.20 -55.39 21.17
C THR A 22 -8.20 -56.19 19.88
N GLU A 23 -8.42 -57.48 19.95
CA GLU A 23 -8.42 -58.40 18.80
C GLU A 23 -9.52 -58.04 17.79
N SER A 24 -10.73 -57.74 18.28
CA SER A 24 -11.84 -57.35 17.41
C SER A 24 -11.62 -55.97 16.75
N LEU A 25 -10.98 -55.02 17.45
CA LEU A 25 -10.60 -53.74 16.89
C LEU A 25 -9.53 -53.89 15.81
N GLN A 26 -8.47 -54.69 16.06
CA GLN A 26 -7.42 -54.90 15.05
C GLN A 26 -7.93 -55.58 13.78
N ALA A 27 -8.93 -56.49 13.91
CA ALA A 27 -9.54 -57.17 12.77
C ALA A 27 -10.52 -56.29 11.98
N ASN A 28 -11.22 -55.37 12.64
CA ASN A 28 -12.37 -54.67 12.05
C ASN A 28 -12.27 -53.14 12.05
N LEU A 29 -11.09 -52.58 12.34
CA LEU A 29 -10.80 -51.16 12.19
C LEU A 29 -9.63 -51.03 11.23
N TRP A 30 -9.83 -50.26 10.15
CA TRP A 30 -8.79 -50.05 9.13
C TRP A 30 -8.86 -48.66 8.50
N CYS A 31 -7.79 -48.26 7.83
CA CYS A 31 -7.74 -47.07 6.96
C CYS A 31 -7.88 -47.53 5.51
N GLN A 32 -8.53 -46.71 4.71
CA GLN A 32 -8.63 -46.85 3.25
C GLN A 32 -8.22 -45.54 2.63
N ALA A 33 -7.12 -45.50 1.85
CA ALA A 33 -6.65 -44.33 1.18
C ALA A 33 -6.84 -44.46 -0.32
N ASP A 34 -7.17 -43.34 -0.96
CA ASP A 34 -7.29 -43.28 -2.44
C ASP A 34 -5.98 -43.73 -3.10
N GLY A 35 -6.09 -44.54 -4.14
CA GLY A 35 -4.95 -45.07 -4.89
C GLY A 35 -4.25 -46.29 -4.29
N LEU A 36 -4.60 -46.73 -3.10
CA LEU A 36 -3.95 -47.91 -2.47
C LEU A 36 -4.71 -49.23 -2.69
N GLY A 37 -5.92 -49.28 -3.20
CA GLY A 37 -6.67 -50.50 -3.53
C GLY A 37 -6.81 -51.55 -2.41
N GLU A 38 -6.12 -51.41 -1.30
CA GLU A 38 -6.04 -52.33 -0.17
C GLU A 38 -6.43 -51.66 1.17
N ARG A 39 -6.82 -52.48 2.14
CA ARG A 39 -7.06 -52.03 3.51
C ARG A 39 -5.73 -51.83 4.24
N VAL A 40 -5.50 -50.65 4.78
CA VAL A 40 -4.32 -50.40 5.64
C VAL A 40 -4.74 -50.69 7.08
N PRO A 41 -4.14 -51.68 7.75
CA PRO A 41 -4.46 -52.00 9.14
C PRO A 41 -4.13 -50.81 10.05
N VAL A 42 -4.75 -50.80 11.24
CA VAL A 42 -4.43 -49.80 12.25
C VAL A 42 -3.46 -50.35 13.27
N ARG A 43 -2.63 -49.46 13.81
CA ARG A 43 -1.79 -49.68 14.99
C ARG A 43 -2.46 -48.98 16.17
N LEU A 44 -2.85 -49.77 17.18
CA LEU A 44 -3.39 -49.23 18.43
C LEU A 44 -2.28 -48.53 19.22
N ILE A 45 -2.59 -47.38 19.80
CA ILE A 45 -1.71 -46.58 20.61
C ILE A 45 -2.02 -46.80 22.08
N ALA A 46 -1.05 -47.22 22.88
CA ALA A 46 -1.17 -47.48 24.31
C ALA A 46 -0.09 -46.78 25.12
N GLY A 47 -0.15 -46.83 26.46
CA GLY A 47 0.84 -46.28 27.37
C GLY A 47 0.95 -44.74 27.33
N GLU A 48 2.16 -44.23 27.48
CA GLU A 48 2.42 -42.80 27.53
C GLU A 48 1.96 -42.04 26.27
N PRO A 49 2.17 -42.53 25.02
CA PRO A 49 1.65 -41.87 23.83
C PRO A 49 0.14 -41.71 23.80
N ARG A 50 -0.60 -42.69 24.31
CA ARG A 50 -2.07 -42.61 24.47
C ARG A 50 -2.44 -41.49 25.44
N THR A 51 -1.78 -41.48 26.60
CA THR A 51 -2.04 -40.46 27.63
C THR A 51 -1.73 -39.05 27.10
N ALA A 52 -0.60 -38.85 26.40
CA ALA A 52 -0.24 -37.58 25.79
C ALA A 52 -1.30 -37.12 24.76
N LEU A 53 -1.74 -38.02 23.89
CA LEU A 53 -2.78 -37.72 22.88
C LEU A 53 -4.11 -37.33 23.53
N LEU A 54 -4.57 -38.07 24.54
CA LEU A 54 -5.81 -37.78 25.24
C LEU A 54 -5.77 -36.48 26.04
N LYS A 55 -4.62 -36.15 26.64
CA LYS A 55 -4.38 -34.85 27.30
C LYS A 55 -4.43 -33.69 26.29
N ALA A 56 -3.76 -33.85 25.17
CA ALA A 56 -3.73 -32.80 24.09
C ALA A 56 -5.16 -32.53 23.54
N LEU A 57 -6.02 -33.52 23.56
CA LEU A 57 -7.42 -33.41 23.13
C LEU A 57 -8.40 -33.06 24.27
N ASN A 58 -7.93 -32.83 25.50
CA ASN A 58 -8.73 -32.61 26.70
C ASN A 58 -9.73 -33.75 27.00
N MET A 59 -9.37 -34.98 26.63
CA MET A 59 -10.21 -36.19 26.81
C MET A 59 -9.70 -37.12 27.93
N GLN A 60 -8.59 -36.83 28.58
CA GLN A 60 -7.95 -37.73 29.55
C GLN A 60 -8.87 -38.02 30.73
N ALA A 61 -9.49 -37.02 31.35
CA ALA A 61 -10.35 -37.17 32.52
C ALA A 61 -11.59 -38.04 32.24
N GLU A 62 -12.15 -37.98 31.03
CA GLU A 62 -13.25 -38.84 30.60
C GLU A 62 -12.77 -40.25 30.28
N ALA A 63 -11.60 -40.39 29.66
CA ALA A 63 -11.01 -41.66 29.33
C ALA A 63 -10.62 -42.46 30.59
N ASP A 64 -10.19 -41.80 31.68
CA ASP A 64 -9.88 -42.43 32.96
C ASP A 64 -11.11 -43.02 33.63
N LYS A 65 -12.29 -42.40 33.48
CA LYS A 65 -13.56 -42.90 33.97
C LYS A 65 -14.08 -44.11 33.21
N ALA A 66 -13.71 -44.24 31.93
CA ALA A 66 -14.15 -45.31 31.06
C ALA A 66 -13.08 -45.70 30.02
N PRO A 67 -11.93 -46.25 30.44
CA PRO A 67 -10.75 -46.41 29.59
C PRO A 67 -10.96 -47.29 28.36
N GLY A 68 -11.81 -48.29 28.42
CA GLY A 68 -12.16 -49.18 27.30
C GLY A 68 -13.01 -48.54 26.20
N ARG A 69 -13.56 -47.36 26.45
CA ARG A 69 -14.40 -46.66 25.50
C ARG A 69 -13.63 -45.66 24.59
N TYR A 70 -12.37 -45.40 24.91
CA TYR A 70 -11.53 -44.45 24.15
C TYR A 70 -10.41 -45.21 23.45
N VAL A 71 -10.58 -45.45 22.16
CA VAL A 71 -9.63 -46.18 21.32
C VAL A 71 -8.74 -45.19 20.61
N THR A 72 -7.44 -45.26 20.88
CA THR A 72 -6.42 -44.45 20.25
C THR A 72 -5.62 -45.27 19.24
N PHE A 73 -5.48 -44.80 18.02
CA PHE A 73 -4.83 -45.56 16.96
C PHE A 73 -4.26 -44.64 15.88
N ALA A 74 -3.43 -45.18 15.00
CA ALA A 74 -2.97 -44.57 13.74
C ALA A 74 -3.04 -45.64 12.63
N CYS A 75 -3.12 -45.18 11.36
CA CYS A 75 -2.93 -46.10 10.23
C CYS A 75 -1.52 -46.68 10.30
N ASN A 76 -1.34 -47.97 10.08
CA ASN A 76 -0.05 -48.66 10.19
C ASN A 76 0.83 -48.43 8.95
N ARG A 77 0.64 -47.28 8.30
CA ARG A 77 1.42 -46.79 7.14
C ARG A 77 1.28 -45.29 7.11
N ARG A 78 2.36 -44.60 6.75
CA ARG A 78 2.31 -43.17 6.46
C ARG A 78 1.41 -42.93 5.26
N LEU A 79 0.47 -42.00 5.40
CA LEU A 79 -0.51 -41.66 4.37
C LEU A 79 0.13 -40.77 3.32
N THR A 80 -0.31 -40.90 2.08
CA THR A 80 0.19 -40.06 0.98
C THR A 80 -0.36 -38.64 1.13
N ALA A 81 0.50 -37.63 1.01
CA ALA A 81 0.09 -36.23 1.00
C ALA A 81 -0.98 -35.98 -0.07
N ALA A 82 -1.90 -35.07 0.18
CA ALA A 82 -3.01 -34.70 -0.70
C ALA A 82 -4.02 -35.82 -0.98
N SER A 83 -3.89 -37.02 -0.36
CA SER A 83 -4.84 -38.11 -0.58
C SER A 83 -6.09 -37.98 0.27
N ARG A 84 -7.19 -38.55 -0.20
CA ARG A 84 -8.39 -38.78 0.63
C ARG A 84 -8.22 -40.07 1.38
N VAL A 85 -8.62 -40.07 2.64
CA VAL A 85 -8.52 -41.21 3.52
C VAL A 85 -9.84 -41.43 4.25
N GLN A 86 -10.27 -42.68 4.37
CA GLN A 86 -11.39 -43.10 5.19
C GLN A 86 -10.89 -43.97 6.33
N VAL A 87 -11.22 -43.61 7.55
CA VAL A 87 -11.14 -44.52 8.68
C VAL A 87 -12.45 -45.30 8.72
N VAL A 88 -12.37 -46.61 8.62
CA VAL A 88 -13.52 -47.48 8.59
C VAL A 88 -13.61 -48.28 9.90
N PHE A 89 -14.66 -48.06 10.66
CA PHE A 89 -15.07 -48.89 11.80
C PHE A 89 -16.05 -49.96 11.27
N GLY A 90 -15.53 -51.11 10.96
CA GLY A 90 -16.27 -52.21 10.34
C GLY A 90 -17.21 -52.96 11.28
N LYS A 91 -17.96 -53.87 10.68
CA LYS A 91 -18.77 -54.84 11.42
C LYS A 91 -17.84 -55.87 12.09
N GLY A 92 -18.24 -56.39 13.21
CA GLY A 92 -17.49 -57.44 13.91
C GLY A 92 -16.65 -56.96 15.11
N VAL A 93 -16.65 -55.66 15.40
CA VAL A 93 -16.04 -55.17 16.64
C VAL A 93 -16.87 -55.66 17.81
N ALA A 94 -16.27 -56.38 18.75
CA ALA A 94 -16.95 -57.06 19.86
C ALA A 94 -16.58 -56.44 21.22
N THR A 95 -17.55 -56.45 22.12
CA THR A 95 -17.32 -56.13 23.53
C THR A 95 -16.72 -57.34 24.28
N PRO A 96 -16.12 -57.19 25.47
CA PRO A 96 -15.65 -58.28 26.29
C PRO A 96 -16.78 -59.28 26.67
N SER A 97 -18.04 -58.86 26.66
CA SER A 97 -19.21 -59.70 26.88
C SER A 97 -19.75 -60.44 25.64
N GLY A 98 -19.04 -60.29 24.48
CA GLY A 98 -19.39 -60.98 23.24
C GLY A 98 -20.44 -60.27 22.36
N ILE A 99 -20.89 -59.08 22.73
CA ILE A 99 -21.82 -58.28 21.88
C ILE A 99 -21.06 -57.73 20.71
N VAL A 100 -21.52 -58.02 19.48
CA VAL A 100 -20.83 -57.67 18.21
C VAL A 100 -21.54 -56.50 17.55
N ASN A 101 -20.73 -55.53 17.04
CA ASN A 101 -21.21 -54.43 16.21
C ASN A 101 -21.62 -54.95 14.82
N ASN A 102 -22.81 -54.58 14.36
CA ASN A 102 -23.37 -54.97 13.06
C ASN A 102 -23.44 -53.80 12.04
N VAL A 103 -22.97 -52.64 12.43
CA VAL A 103 -23.00 -51.42 11.60
C VAL A 103 -21.60 -50.96 11.24
N GLU A 104 -21.34 -50.74 9.96
CA GLU A 104 -20.12 -50.11 9.49
C GLU A 104 -20.26 -48.58 9.55
N LYS A 105 -19.25 -47.88 10.04
CA LYS A 105 -19.14 -46.43 10.02
C LYS A 105 -17.86 -45.99 9.30
N ARG A 106 -17.96 -44.98 8.42
CA ARG A 106 -16.84 -44.42 7.67
C ARG A 106 -16.65 -42.96 8.05
N PHE A 107 -15.41 -42.56 8.28
CA PHE A 107 -15.00 -41.19 8.58
C PHE A 107 -14.02 -40.74 7.51
N ALA A 108 -14.42 -39.78 6.69
CA ALA A 108 -13.59 -39.26 5.60
C ALA A 108 -12.71 -38.12 6.07
N PHE A 109 -11.46 -38.12 5.61
CA PHE A 109 -10.44 -37.11 5.90
C PHE A 109 -9.69 -36.77 4.61
N GLN A 110 -9.06 -35.58 4.60
CA GLN A 110 -8.14 -35.15 3.56
C GLN A 110 -6.74 -35.00 4.18
N VAL A 111 -5.76 -35.73 3.65
CA VAL A 111 -4.35 -35.54 4.06
C VAL A 111 -3.89 -34.18 3.54
N ARG A 112 -3.14 -33.45 4.37
CA ARG A 112 -2.57 -32.16 4.01
C ARG A 112 -1.74 -32.25 2.74
N GLU A 113 -1.74 -31.14 1.97
CA GLU A 113 -0.87 -30.98 0.82
C GLU A 113 0.61 -31.12 1.20
N PRO A 114 1.51 -31.48 0.29
CA PRO A 114 2.94 -31.51 0.55
C PRO A 114 3.41 -30.13 1.04
N PHE A 115 4.40 -30.13 1.93
CA PHE A 115 5.02 -28.89 2.33
C PHE A 115 5.87 -28.35 1.17
N THR A 116 5.51 -27.19 0.65
CA THR A 116 6.19 -26.53 -0.47
C THR A 116 6.47 -25.08 -0.14
N ALA A 117 7.45 -24.50 -0.82
CA ALA A 117 7.73 -23.08 -0.78
C ALA A 117 7.65 -22.50 -2.20
N SER A 118 7.04 -21.32 -2.32
CA SER A 118 6.88 -20.60 -3.57
C SER A 118 7.28 -19.15 -3.41
N MET A 119 8.02 -18.63 -4.39
CA MET A 119 8.43 -17.23 -4.39
C MET A 119 7.36 -16.36 -5.04
N GLY A 120 7.08 -15.21 -4.41
CA GLY A 120 6.26 -14.13 -4.95
C GLY A 120 7.04 -12.84 -5.06
N CYS A 121 6.87 -12.13 -6.16
CA CYS A 121 7.31 -10.76 -6.31
C CYS A 121 6.31 -9.98 -7.18
N GLU A 122 6.22 -8.67 -6.93
CA GLU A 122 5.41 -7.80 -7.77
C GLU A 122 6.10 -7.54 -9.11
N ARG A 123 5.34 -7.60 -10.20
CA ARG A 123 5.81 -7.43 -11.57
C ARG A 123 4.87 -6.52 -12.33
N GLU A 124 5.37 -5.83 -13.33
CA GLU A 124 4.55 -5.00 -14.21
C GLU A 124 3.54 -5.82 -15.03
N ASN A 125 3.96 -7.02 -15.45
CA ASN A 125 3.13 -8.03 -16.11
C ASN A 125 3.71 -9.43 -15.83
N ALA A 126 3.01 -10.48 -16.28
CA ALA A 126 3.38 -11.88 -15.98
C ALA A 126 4.78 -12.28 -16.48
N GLN A 127 5.30 -11.65 -17.55
CA GLN A 127 6.59 -11.93 -18.14
C GLN A 127 7.69 -10.98 -17.63
N ALA A 128 7.33 -9.89 -16.95
CA ALA A 128 8.30 -8.92 -16.46
C ALA A 128 9.13 -9.48 -15.30
N ALA A 129 10.32 -8.93 -15.12
CA ALA A 129 11.16 -9.16 -13.94
C ALA A 129 10.54 -8.51 -12.69
N CYS A 130 11.04 -8.88 -11.50
CA CYS A 130 10.54 -8.40 -10.22
C CYS A 130 10.81 -6.89 -10.05
N MET A 131 9.85 -6.13 -9.56
CA MET A 131 10.03 -4.70 -9.25
C MET A 131 11.04 -4.52 -8.10
N PRO A 132 12.16 -3.82 -8.29
CA PRO A 132 13.19 -3.67 -7.27
C PRO A 132 12.77 -2.80 -6.08
N ILE A 133 11.72 -1.98 -6.23
CA ILE A 133 11.15 -1.14 -5.17
C ILE A 133 10.09 -1.87 -4.33
N ARG A 134 9.84 -3.14 -4.62
CA ARG A 134 8.90 -3.98 -3.90
C ARG A 134 9.62 -5.14 -3.23
N PRO A 135 9.15 -5.60 -2.06
CA PRO A 135 9.75 -6.73 -1.38
C PRO A 135 9.57 -8.01 -2.19
N ILE A 136 10.51 -8.93 -2.04
CA ILE A 136 10.38 -10.32 -2.48
C ILE A 136 9.95 -11.16 -1.29
N GLU A 137 9.02 -12.05 -1.51
CA GLU A 137 8.46 -12.92 -0.48
C GLU A 137 8.61 -14.40 -0.87
N LEU A 138 9.06 -15.22 0.07
CA LEU A 138 8.98 -16.68 -0.03
C LEU A 138 7.83 -17.14 0.86
N LYS A 139 6.77 -17.70 0.25
CA LYS A 139 5.59 -18.23 0.94
C LYS A 139 5.74 -19.73 1.18
N PHE A 140 5.31 -20.15 2.34
CA PHE A 140 5.28 -21.55 2.74
C PHE A 140 3.85 -22.08 2.70
N SER A 141 3.66 -23.31 2.24
CA SER A 141 2.32 -23.96 2.23
C SER A 141 1.89 -24.46 3.62
N ALA A 142 2.81 -24.44 4.57
CA ALA A 142 2.58 -24.75 5.99
C ALA A 142 3.53 -23.92 6.85
N PRO A 143 3.16 -23.60 8.11
CA PRO A 143 3.99 -22.77 8.99
C PRO A 143 5.38 -23.36 9.24
N VAL A 144 6.40 -22.50 9.22
CA VAL A 144 7.81 -22.85 9.45
C VAL A 144 8.31 -22.16 10.72
N PRO A 145 9.08 -22.82 11.60
CA PRO A 145 9.70 -22.17 12.74
C PRO A 145 10.64 -21.05 12.28
N ARG A 146 10.55 -19.88 12.94
CA ARG A 146 11.34 -18.68 12.59
C ARG A 146 12.84 -18.97 12.49
N ARG A 147 13.41 -19.76 13.39
CA ARG A 147 14.84 -20.14 13.37
C ARG A 147 15.27 -20.80 12.06
N LEU A 148 14.41 -21.61 11.42
CA LEU A 148 14.69 -22.22 10.11
C LEU A 148 14.41 -21.23 8.97
N ALA A 149 13.34 -20.47 9.06
CA ALA A 149 12.98 -19.47 8.08
C ALA A 149 14.02 -18.33 8.00
N ALA A 150 14.69 -18.01 9.11
CA ALA A 150 15.76 -17.01 9.19
C ALA A 150 17.05 -17.42 8.42
N GLU A 151 17.20 -18.70 8.08
CA GLU A 151 18.33 -19.18 7.29
C GLU A 151 18.12 -19.11 5.76
N VAL A 152 16.95 -18.68 5.30
CA VAL A 152 16.70 -18.39 3.89
C VAL A 152 17.55 -17.19 3.45
N ARG A 153 18.16 -17.27 2.28
CA ARG A 153 19.06 -16.23 1.75
C ARG A 153 18.65 -15.82 0.36
N LEU A 154 18.68 -14.51 0.12
CA LEU A 154 18.55 -13.93 -1.22
C LEU A 154 19.87 -13.27 -1.59
N ARG A 155 20.50 -13.69 -2.67
CA ARG A 155 21.76 -13.12 -3.14
C ARG A 155 21.55 -12.34 -4.43
N ALA A 156 22.09 -11.13 -4.46
CA ALA A 156 22.20 -10.28 -5.65
C ALA A 156 23.69 -9.98 -5.88
N ASP A 157 24.26 -10.51 -6.94
CA ASP A 157 25.70 -10.44 -7.21
C ASP A 157 26.54 -10.87 -5.99
N LYS A 158 27.27 -9.92 -5.38
CA LYS A 158 28.09 -10.13 -4.19
C LYS A 158 27.37 -9.85 -2.87
N THR A 159 26.18 -9.28 -2.92
CA THR A 159 25.41 -8.89 -1.74
C THR A 159 24.44 -9.99 -1.34
N GLU A 160 24.44 -10.33 -0.05
CA GLU A 160 23.50 -11.28 0.53
C GLU A 160 22.49 -10.55 1.41
N TYR A 161 21.22 -10.82 1.17
CA TYR A 161 20.09 -10.28 1.92
C TYR A 161 19.51 -11.34 2.83
N ARG A 162 19.17 -10.96 4.06
CA ARG A 162 18.48 -11.79 5.04
C ARG A 162 17.02 -11.37 5.15
N PRO A 163 16.11 -12.29 5.51
CA PRO A 163 14.74 -11.95 5.79
C PRO A 163 14.61 -10.97 6.96
N VAL A 164 13.61 -10.12 6.95
CA VAL A 164 13.26 -9.22 8.06
C VAL A 164 12.07 -9.79 8.81
N PHE A 165 12.08 -9.66 10.12
CA PHE A 165 11.05 -10.13 11.03
C PHE A 165 10.55 -8.97 11.89
N GLU A 166 9.37 -9.09 12.46
CA GLU A 166 8.86 -8.14 13.42
C GLU A 166 9.65 -8.21 14.73
N GLU A 167 9.83 -7.06 15.37
CA GLU A 167 10.52 -6.99 16.67
C GLU A 167 9.76 -7.79 17.73
N GLY A 168 10.48 -8.58 18.53
CA GLY A 168 9.92 -9.37 19.63
C GLY A 168 9.34 -10.74 19.22
N GLN A 169 9.47 -11.18 17.97
CA GLN A 169 9.10 -12.55 17.60
C GLN A 169 10.11 -13.56 18.14
N ASP A 170 9.62 -14.57 18.85
CA ASP A 170 10.43 -15.69 19.36
C ASP A 170 10.98 -16.56 18.21
N ASP A 171 12.09 -17.27 18.46
CA ASP A 171 12.72 -18.16 17.48
C ASP A 171 11.84 -19.36 17.08
N ASP A 172 10.93 -19.76 17.96
CA ASP A 172 9.94 -20.81 17.71
C ASP A 172 8.62 -20.30 17.12
N ALA A 173 8.50 -18.97 16.88
CA ALA A 173 7.34 -18.39 16.20
C ALA A 173 7.14 -19.06 14.84
N LEU A 174 5.91 -19.36 14.50
CA LEU A 174 5.54 -20.03 13.26
C LEU A 174 5.22 -19.00 12.18
N LEU A 175 5.88 -19.11 11.03
CA LEU A 175 5.79 -18.16 9.92
C LEU A 175 5.24 -18.83 8.67
N ASP A 176 4.31 -18.17 8.00
CA ASP A 176 3.76 -18.60 6.71
C ASP A 176 4.56 -18.04 5.51
N SER A 177 5.44 -17.08 5.76
CA SER A 177 6.33 -16.51 4.75
C SER A 177 7.55 -15.83 5.35
N VAL A 178 8.54 -15.57 4.50
CA VAL A 178 9.66 -14.66 4.80
C VAL A 178 9.77 -13.59 3.74
N ARG A 179 10.16 -12.38 4.16
CA ARG A 179 10.20 -11.18 3.33
C ARG A 179 11.60 -10.60 3.25
N PHE A 180 12.03 -10.28 2.03
CA PHE A 180 13.24 -9.52 1.75
C PHE A 180 12.84 -8.09 1.39
N PRO A 181 13.27 -7.07 2.17
CA PRO A 181 12.81 -5.70 2.00
C PRO A 181 13.36 -5.07 0.72
N ALA A 182 12.61 -4.13 0.19
CA ALA A 182 13.08 -3.20 -0.83
C ALA A 182 13.87 -2.05 -0.17
N PRO A 183 14.72 -1.31 -0.93
CA PRO A 183 14.98 -1.50 -2.35
C PRO A 183 16.02 -2.60 -2.63
N LEU A 184 15.82 -3.32 -3.73
CA LEU A 184 16.78 -4.27 -4.28
C LEU A 184 17.53 -3.64 -5.47
N PRO A 185 18.73 -4.12 -5.84
CA PRO A 185 19.42 -3.64 -7.04
C PRO A 185 18.56 -3.85 -8.29
N GLU A 186 18.55 -2.87 -9.21
CA GLU A 186 17.87 -3.01 -10.48
C GLU A 186 18.68 -3.82 -11.51
N ARG A 187 17.99 -4.42 -12.49
CA ARG A 187 18.59 -5.17 -13.62
C ARG A 187 19.58 -6.24 -13.16
N THR A 188 19.33 -6.84 -11.99
CA THR A 188 20.25 -7.74 -11.33
C THR A 188 19.66 -9.15 -11.22
N ALA A 189 20.48 -10.15 -11.49
CA ALA A 189 20.11 -11.53 -11.24
C ALA A 189 20.09 -11.82 -9.74
N LEU A 190 19.01 -12.43 -9.28
CA LEU A 190 18.80 -12.83 -7.90
C LEU A 190 18.79 -14.35 -7.78
N LYS A 191 19.34 -14.85 -6.69
CA LYS A 191 19.36 -16.27 -6.36
C LYS A 191 18.83 -16.46 -4.94
N LEU A 192 17.71 -17.17 -4.80
CA LEU A 192 17.09 -17.47 -3.52
C LEU A 192 17.41 -18.92 -3.13
N THR A 193 18.00 -19.08 -1.95
CA THR A 193 18.39 -20.37 -1.38
C THR A 193 17.64 -20.62 -0.09
N VAL A 194 17.31 -21.89 0.14
CA VAL A 194 16.71 -22.37 1.40
C VAL A 194 17.71 -23.31 2.10
N PRO A 195 17.66 -23.40 3.43
CA PRO A 195 18.51 -24.36 4.14
C PRO A 195 18.11 -25.80 3.79
N PRO A 196 19.06 -26.75 3.75
CA PRO A 196 18.78 -28.13 3.35
C PRO A 196 17.87 -28.89 4.33
N ASP A 197 17.83 -28.44 5.57
CA ASP A 197 17.00 -29.01 6.66
C ASP A 197 15.71 -28.25 6.89
N LEU A 198 15.28 -27.44 5.93
CA LEU A 198 14.01 -26.68 6.03
C LEU A 198 12.83 -27.65 6.19
N LYS A 199 12.14 -27.50 7.30
CA LYS A 199 10.97 -28.31 7.69
C LYS A 199 9.85 -27.40 8.19
N ASP A 200 8.62 -27.84 7.98
CA ASP A 200 7.47 -27.16 8.60
C ASP A 200 7.37 -27.51 10.10
N ALA A 201 6.37 -26.91 10.77
CA ALA A 201 6.10 -27.12 12.18
C ALA A 201 5.78 -28.59 12.56
N SER A 202 5.31 -29.39 11.59
CA SER A 202 5.07 -30.83 11.73
C SER A 202 6.30 -31.69 11.42
N GLY A 203 7.46 -31.07 11.15
CA GLY A 203 8.72 -31.77 10.83
C GLY A 203 8.78 -32.33 9.40
N ARG A 204 7.87 -31.97 8.51
CA ARG A 204 7.87 -32.44 7.12
C ARG A 204 8.95 -31.70 6.31
N PRO A 205 9.78 -32.42 5.53
CA PRO A 205 10.75 -31.79 4.66
C PRO A 205 10.09 -31.08 3.50
N LEU A 206 10.83 -30.11 2.91
CA LEU A 206 10.37 -29.38 1.74
C LEU A 206 10.26 -30.29 0.51
N ALA A 207 9.05 -30.51 0.02
CA ALA A 207 8.77 -31.42 -1.10
C ALA A 207 9.37 -30.93 -2.43
N ASN A 208 9.45 -29.62 -2.64
CA ASN A 208 10.05 -29.02 -3.83
C ASN A 208 11.46 -28.48 -3.61
N ALA A 209 12.22 -29.05 -2.68
CA ALA A 209 13.60 -28.67 -2.40
C ALA A 209 14.51 -28.69 -3.65
N ALA A 210 14.27 -29.62 -4.58
CA ALA A 210 15.00 -29.70 -5.84
C ALA A 210 14.82 -28.49 -6.77
N SER A 211 13.77 -27.68 -6.56
CA SER A 211 13.56 -26.44 -7.31
C SER A 211 14.49 -25.30 -6.85
N PHE A 212 15.15 -25.46 -5.73
CA PHE A 212 16.07 -24.45 -5.19
C PHE A 212 17.52 -24.78 -5.56
N PRO A 213 18.33 -23.76 -5.82
CA PRO A 213 18.05 -22.32 -5.69
C PRO A 213 17.15 -21.80 -6.80
N LEU A 214 16.15 -20.96 -6.42
CA LEU A 214 15.35 -20.24 -7.41
C LEU A 214 16.16 -19.07 -7.96
N THR A 215 16.13 -18.91 -9.29
CA THR A 215 16.74 -17.78 -9.97
C THR A 215 15.67 -16.85 -10.56
N MET A 216 15.89 -15.55 -10.44
CA MET A 216 15.01 -14.52 -10.97
C MET A 216 15.85 -13.29 -11.29
N ALA A 217 15.22 -12.26 -11.86
CA ALA A 217 15.88 -10.98 -12.08
C ALA A 217 14.99 -9.82 -11.59
N THR A 218 15.63 -8.73 -11.22
CA THR A 218 14.94 -7.46 -10.99
C THR A 218 14.82 -6.68 -12.30
N ALA A 219 13.69 -6.01 -12.45
CA ALA A 219 13.44 -5.03 -13.50
C ALA A 219 14.30 -3.76 -13.29
N PRO A 220 14.42 -2.88 -14.29
CA PRO A 220 14.83 -1.52 -14.02
C PRO A 220 13.88 -0.87 -13.00
N LEU A 221 14.37 0.15 -12.30
CA LEU A 221 13.49 0.96 -11.45
C LEU A 221 12.34 1.54 -12.28
N PRO A 222 11.10 1.60 -11.75
CA PRO A 222 9.99 2.14 -12.50
C PRO A 222 10.21 3.62 -12.84
N PRO A 223 9.63 4.13 -13.91
CA PRO A 223 9.71 5.54 -14.24
C PRO A 223 9.14 6.40 -13.11
N LEU A 224 9.68 7.58 -12.93
CA LEU A 224 9.28 8.54 -11.89
C LEU A 224 9.26 9.94 -12.44
N ALA A 225 8.20 10.68 -12.14
CA ALA A 225 8.17 12.13 -12.18
C ALA A 225 7.53 12.64 -10.89
N LYS A 226 8.19 13.52 -10.16
CA LYS A 226 7.71 14.06 -8.90
C LYS A 226 8.17 15.49 -8.70
N PHE A 227 7.26 16.42 -8.46
CA PHE A 227 7.60 17.75 -7.98
C PHE A 227 8.14 17.68 -6.55
N ALA A 228 9.08 18.56 -6.21
CA ALA A 228 9.66 18.61 -4.86
C ALA A 228 8.60 18.92 -3.80
N ALA A 229 7.59 19.73 -4.15
CA ALA A 229 6.42 19.98 -3.33
C ALA A 229 5.15 19.61 -4.11
N ALA A 230 4.30 18.82 -3.50
CA ALA A 230 2.97 18.46 -4.02
C ALA A 230 2.06 18.20 -2.80
N PRO A 231 0.79 18.56 -2.88
CA PRO A 231 0.08 19.24 -3.98
C PRO A 231 0.34 20.75 -4.07
N PHE A 232 1.03 21.33 -3.09
CA PHE A 232 1.37 22.76 -3.04
C PHE A 232 2.73 23.00 -2.38
N GLY A 233 3.47 23.98 -2.88
CA GLY A 233 4.72 24.44 -2.28
C GLY A 233 4.98 25.92 -2.51
N ILE A 234 5.86 26.48 -1.68
CA ILE A 234 6.36 27.84 -1.80
C ILE A 234 7.77 27.76 -2.37
N VAL A 235 8.02 28.54 -3.43
CA VAL A 235 9.34 28.76 -4.03
C VAL A 235 9.75 30.17 -3.66
N GLU A 236 10.83 30.31 -2.90
CA GLU A 236 11.33 31.60 -2.48
C GLU A 236 11.91 32.33 -3.68
N ARG A 237 11.45 33.56 -3.91
CA ARG A 237 11.79 34.34 -5.10
C ARG A 237 13.27 34.68 -5.21
N PHE A 238 13.96 34.93 -4.11
CA PHE A 238 15.33 35.39 -4.05
C PHE A 238 16.32 34.40 -3.41
N ALA A 239 15.95 33.13 -3.33
CA ALA A 239 16.76 32.09 -2.69
C ALA A 239 18.21 32.03 -3.24
N GLU A 240 18.39 32.23 -4.56
CA GLU A 240 19.68 32.19 -5.23
C GLU A 240 20.18 33.59 -5.64
N GLY A 241 19.57 34.66 -5.12
CA GLY A 241 19.90 36.04 -5.40
C GLY A 241 18.81 36.78 -6.18
N LYS A 242 18.93 38.12 -6.23
CA LYS A 242 17.88 39.00 -6.78
C LYS A 242 17.65 38.84 -8.29
N ASP A 243 18.67 38.47 -9.01
CA ASP A 243 18.66 38.36 -10.49
C ASP A 243 18.45 36.91 -10.95
N SER A 244 18.33 35.95 -10.02
CA SER A 244 18.09 34.54 -10.33
C SER A 244 16.63 34.25 -10.69
N THR A 245 16.43 33.33 -11.61
CA THR A 245 15.08 32.81 -11.92
C THR A 245 14.69 31.75 -10.93
N PRO A 246 13.58 31.91 -10.19
CA PRO A 246 13.12 30.90 -9.27
C PRO A 246 12.83 29.56 -9.98
N LEU A 247 13.30 28.46 -9.43
CA LEU A 247 13.18 27.15 -10.02
C LEU A 247 12.32 26.25 -9.12
N MET A 248 11.29 25.61 -9.71
CA MET A 248 10.55 24.53 -9.06
C MET A 248 11.26 23.21 -9.35
N PRO A 249 11.85 22.54 -8.35
CA PRO A 249 12.54 21.29 -8.57
C PRO A 249 11.57 20.16 -8.92
N MET A 250 11.92 19.35 -9.91
CA MET A 250 11.22 18.14 -10.29
C MET A 250 12.20 17.00 -10.45
N THR A 251 11.93 15.88 -9.79
CA THR A 251 12.70 14.65 -9.91
C THR A 251 12.14 13.81 -11.05
N LEU A 252 13.02 13.36 -11.95
CA LEU A 252 12.69 12.50 -13.08
C LEU A 252 13.54 11.24 -13.05
N ARG A 253 12.98 10.11 -13.48
CA ARG A 253 13.69 8.85 -13.69
C ARG A 253 12.99 8.05 -14.79
N TYR A 254 13.72 7.62 -15.80
CA TYR A 254 13.26 6.76 -16.90
C TYR A 254 11.95 7.21 -17.57
N VAL A 255 11.74 8.53 -17.65
CA VAL A 255 10.64 9.13 -18.39
C VAL A 255 11.02 9.35 -19.86
N GLU A 256 10.06 9.77 -20.68
CA GLU A 256 10.25 10.01 -22.11
C GLU A 256 11.44 10.97 -22.38
N PRO A 257 12.34 10.62 -23.31
CA PRO A 257 13.41 11.53 -23.72
C PRO A 257 12.83 12.73 -24.47
N ALA A 258 13.45 13.91 -24.32
CA ALA A 258 12.97 15.17 -24.87
C ALA A 258 12.86 15.21 -26.42
N LEU A 259 13.54 14.30 -27.11
CA LEU A 259 13.56 14.23 -28.58
C LEU A 259 12.57 13.22 -29.17
N ALA A 260 11.84 12.45 -28.36
CA ALA A 260 10.83 11.53 -28.86
C ALA A 260 9.56 12.28 -29.27
N ALA A 261 8.82 11.75 -30.25
CA ALA A 261 7.48 12.25 -30.61
C ALA A 261 6.49 12.25 -29.40
N GLN A 262 6.83 11.54 -28.34
CA GLN A 262 6.12 11.43 -27.07
C GLN A 262 6.92 12.07 -25.93
N ALA A 263 7.63 13.18 -26.18
CA ALA A 263 8.42 13.85 -25.15
C ALA A 263 7.57 14.21 -23.93
N LEU A 264 8.23 14.22 -22.77
CA LEU A 264 7.61 14.66 -21.52
C LEU A 264 7.07 16.09 -21.69
N GLN A 265 5.77 16.27 -21.49
CA GLN A 265 5.12 17.56 -21.63
C GLN A 265 4.80 18.14 -20.26
N ILE A 266 5.21 19.40 -20.05
CA ILE A 266 4.82 20.16 -18.86
C ILE A 266 3.89 21.27 -19.30
N GLY A 267 2.67 21.26 -18.77
CA GLY A 267 1.73 22.36 -18.88
C GLY A 267 1.80 23.27 -17.65
N ARG A 268 1.59 24.56 -17.86
CA ARG A 268 1.51 25.58 -16.81
C ARG A 268 0.37 26.54 -17.05
N VAL A 269 -0.38 26.86 -15.99
CA VAL A 269 -1.28 28.03 -15.94
C VAL A 269 -0.88 28.90 -14.75
N GLN A 270 -1.13 30.21 -14.88
CA GLN A 270 -0.82 31.21 -13.85
C GLN A 270 -2.06 32.01 -13.50
N PRO A 271 -2.91 31.54 -12.56
CA PRO A 271 -4.05 32.29 -12.04
C PRO A 271 -3.64 33.61 -11.40
N GLN A 272 -4.41 34.68 -11.65
CA GLN A 272 -4.04 36.03 -11.22
C GLN A 272 -4.92 36.55 -10.08
N THR A 273 -6.20 36.22 -10.10
CA THR A 273 -7.17 36.67 -9.10
C THR A 273 -7.30 35.68 -7.94
N ASP A 274 -7.70 36.16 -6.77
CA ASP A 274 -7.92 35.30 -5.61
C ASP A 274 -8.93 34.20 -5.88
N ALA A 275 -10.00 34.52 -6.59
CA ALA A 275 -11.02 33.52 -6.96
C ALA A 275 -10.47 32.41 -7.86
N GLU A 276 -9.63 32.77 -8.86
CA GLU A 276 -8.95 31.78 -9.71
C GLU A 276 -7.94 30.94 -8.92
N ILE A 277 -7.14 31.58 -8.05
CA ILE A 277 -6.16 30.89 -7.20
C ILE A 277 -6.86 29.88 -6.29
N ILE A 278 -7.93 30.30 -5.60
CA ILE A 278 -8.73 29.43 -4.75
C ILE A 278 -9.28 28.24 -5.55
N ALA A 279 -9.88 28.50 -6.71
CA ALA A 279 -10.46 27.46 -7.56
C ALA A 279 -9.42 26.44 -8.02
N TRP A 280 -8.25 26.90 -8.45
CA TRP A 280 -7.17 26.03 -8.89
C TRP A 280 -6.49 25.29 -7.73
N PHE A 281 -6.22 25.99 -6.63
CA PHE A 281 -5.66 25.37 -5.41
C PHE A 281 -6.55 24.22 -4.95
N THR A 282 -7.85 24.46 -4.79
CA THR A 282 -8.82 23.46 -4.36
C THR A 282 -8.88 22.27 -5.33
N ARG A 283 -8.85 22.55 -6.65
CA ARG A 283 -8.85 21.50 -7.67
C ARG A 283 -7.61 20.64 -7.61
N VAL A 284 -6.42 21.23 -7.47
CA VAL A 284 -5.17 20.47 -7.32
C VAL A 284 -5.17 19.62 -6.05
N GLN A 285 -5.64 20.16 -4.92
CA GLN A 285 -5.77 19.43 -3.67
C GLN A 285 -6.71 18.21 -3.81
N ARG A 286 -7.85 18.38 -4.46
CA ARG A 286 -8.81 17.29 -4.69
C ARG A 286 -8.21 16.17 -5.52
N PHE A 287 -7.44 16.49 -6.54
CA PHE A 287 -6.82 15.53 -7.44
C PHE A 287 -5.45 15.01 -6.96
N ASP A 288 -5.01 15.37 -5.76
CA ASP A 288 -3.88 14.74 -5.08
C ASP A 288 -4.23 13.35 -4.51
N GLN A 289 -5.53 13.06 -4.35
CA GLN A 289 -6.02 11.74 -3.97
C GLN A 289 -5.88 10.75 -5.14
N THR A 290 -5.73 9.46 -4.83
CA THR A 290 -5.64 8.42 -5.87
C THR A 290 -6.96 8.29 -6.64
N MET A 291 -8.09 8.32 -5.93
CA MET A 291 -9.43 8.18 -6.51
C MET A 291 -10.24 9.43 -6.24
N VAL A 292 -10.96 9.90 -7.25
CA VAL A 292 -11.86 11.06 -7.17
C VAL A 292 -13.24 10.65 -7.67
N SER A 293 -14.30 11.15 -7.02
CA SER A 293 -15.68 10.94 -7.47
C SER A 293 -15.82 11.38 -8.94
N ARG A 294 -16.46 10.56 -9.78
CA ARG A 294 -16.71 10.89 -11.19
C ARG A 294 -17.53 12.17 -11.36
N LYS A 295 -18.46 12.43 -10.44
CA LYS A 295 -19.26 13.65 -10.42
C LYS A 295 -18.37 14.89 -10.23
N LEU A 296 -17.42 14.83 -9.29
CA LEU A 296 -16.46 15.92 -9.07
C LEU A 296 -15.48 16.05 -10.23
N ALA A 297 -14.95 14.92 -10.73
CA ALA A 297 -14.05 14.93 -11.87
C ALA A 297 -14.72 15.53 -13.11
N ALA A 298 -15.95 15.15 -13.42
CA ALA A 298 -16.70 15.72 -14.56
C ALA A 298 -16.91 17.23 -14.46
N ARG A 299 -17.01 17.77 -13.23
CA ARG A 299 -17.10 19.23 -13.00
C ARG A 299 -15.76 19.94 -13.24
N ASP A 300 -14.67 19.30 -12.80
CA ASP A 300 -13.37 19.96 -12.67
C ASP A 300 -12.47 19.80 -13.90
N VAL A 301 -12.72 18.79 -14.76
CA VAL A 301 -11.92 18.54 -15.96
C VAL A 301 -12.72 18.78 -17.24
N ARG A 302 -12.02 19.10 -18.31
CA ARG A 302 -12.63 19.38 -19.63
C ARG A 302 -12.52 18.20 -20.61
N GLN A 303 -11.67 17.21 -20.30
CA GLN A 303 -11.55 16.01 -21.11
C GLN A 303 -12.67 15.00 -20.77
N PRO A 304 -13.05 14.12 -21.69
CA PRO A 304 -13.92 12.99 -21.40
C PRO A 304 -13.30 12.08 -20.34
N LEU A 305 -14.09 11.74 -19.32
CA LEU A 305 -13.62 10.80 -18.30
C LEU A 305 -13.50 9.38 -18.88
N PRO A 306 -12.52 8.59 -18.43
CA PRO A 306 -12.41 7.18 -18.78
C PRO A 306 -13.70 6.43 -18.45
N LYS A 307 -14.10 5.46 -19.31
CA LYS A 307 -15.26 4.61 -19.00
C LYS A 307 -15.02 3.82 -17.71
N PRO A 308 -16.06 3.56 -16.90
CA PRO A 308 -15.95 2.63 -15.80
C PRO A 308 -15.54 1.24 -16.30
N PHE A 309 -14.73 0.54 -15.51
CA PHE A 309 -14.30 -0.81 -15.82
C PHE A 309 -15.25 -1.87 -15.22
N ASP A 310 -15.72 -1.62 -14.00
CA ASP A 310 -16.62 -2.48 -13.24
C ASP A 310 -17.54 -1.66 -12.32
N ASP A 311 -18.35 -2.33 -11.53
CA ASP A 311 -19.24 -1.69 -10.57
C ASP A 311 -18.50 -0.93 -9.46
N ALA A 312 -17.29 -1.35 -9.10
CA ALA A 312 -16.49 -0.67 -8.08
C ALA A 312 -15.94 0.68 -8.58
N THR A 313 -15.71 0.81 -9.90
CA THR A 313 -15.16 2.02 -10.54
C THR A 313 -16.21 2.92 -11.17
N LYS A 314 -17.50 2.56 -11.09
CA LYS A 314 -18.58 3.36 -11.69
C LYS A 314 -18.70 4.77 -11.12
N ASP A 315 -18.43 4.93 -9.82
CA ASP A 315 -18.59 6.18 -9.08
C ASP A 315 -17.28 6.95 -8.93
N TYR A 316 -16.13 6.34 -9.26
CA TYR A 316 -14.80 6.92 -9.08
C TYR A 316 -13.96 6.86 -10.36
N VAL A 317 -12.92 7.69 -10.41
CA VAL A 317 -11.90 7.69 -11.45
C VAL A 317 -10.52 7.83 -10.82
N ASP A 318 -9.51 7.13 -11.36
CA ASP A 318 -8.11 7.35 -10.96
C ASP A 318 -7.69 8.76 -11.36
N ALA A 319 -7.46 9.60 -10.36
CA ALA A 319 -7.10 11.01 -10.55
C ALA A 319 -5.81 11.18 -11.37
N ARG A 320 -4.89 10.20 -11.29
CA ARG A 320 -3.62 10.23 -12.02
C ARG A 320 -3.79 10.04 -13.52
N GLY A 321 -4.87 9.37 -13.95
CA GLY A 321 -5.21 9.15 -15.36
C GLY A 321 -6.04 10.28 -16.01
N VAL A 322 -6.21 11.40 -15.31
CA VAL A 322 -7.05 12.53 -15.77
C VAL A 322 -6.26 13.83 -15.71
N SER A 323 -6.25 14.61 -16.79
CA SER A 323 -5.58 15.93 -16.87
C SER A 323 -6.46 17.04 -16.31
N LEU A 324 -5.88 17.92 -15.51
CA LEU A 324 -6.52 19.17 -15.10
C LEU A 324 -6.33 20.29 -16.13
N LEU A 325 -5.27 20.22 -16.95
CA LEU A 325 -4.93 21.29 -17.89
C LEU A 325 -5.40 21.03 -19.32
N GLN A 326 -5.77 19.81 -19.68
CA GLN A 326 -6.25 19.52 -21.03
C GLN A 326 -7.55 20.26 -21.34
N GLY A 327 -7.55 21.01 -22.45
CA GLY A 327 -8.71 21.81 -22.87
C GLY A 327 -8.90 23.13 -22.11
N VAL A 328 -7.96 23.46 -21.24
CA VAL A 328 -7.90 24.79 -20.57
C VAL A 328 -7.24 25.79 -21.52
N ALA A 329 -7.80 27.00 -21.60
CA ALA A 329 -7.20 28.10 -22.35
C ALA A 329 -5.89 28.55 -21.69
N ASP A 330 -5.01 29.15 -22.45
CA ASP A 330 -3.77 29.81 -22.01
C ASP A 330 -2.77 28.90 -21.29
N VAL A 331 -2.85 27.58 -21.48
CA VAL A 331 -1.85 26.64 -21.00
C VAL A 331 -0.55 26.88 -21.76
N GLN A 332 0.47 27.31 -21.03
CA GLN A 332 1.81 27.43 -21.55
C GLN A 332 2.53 26.10 -21.45
N ARG A 333 3.21 25.69 -22.53
CA ARG A 333 4.09 24.52 -22.51
C ARG A 333 5.49 24.91 -22.10
N LEU A 334 6.04 24.18 -21.16
CA LEU A 334 7.42 24.33 -20.70
C LEU A 334 8.25 23.17 -21.25
N ASN A 335 9.44 23.47 -21.72
CA ASN A 335 10.38 22.45 -22.15
C ASN A 335 11.18 21.93 -20.97
N VAL A 336 11.27 20.60 -20.86
CA VAL A 336 12.25 19.97 -19.98
C VAL A 336 13.59 19.97 -20.72
N PRO A 337 14.71 20.32 -20.07
CA PRO A 337 16.02 20.22 -20.69
C PRO A 337 16.22 18.81 -21.29
N PRO A 338 16.80 18.74 -22.53
CA PRO A 338 17.02 17.44 -23.16
C PRO A 338 18.01 16.60 -22.36
N ALA A 339 17.79 15.30 -22.31
CA ALA A 339 18.80 14.36 -21.82
C ALA A 339 20.02 14.38 -22.76
N PRO A 340 21.23 14.08 -22.28
CA PRO A 340 22.37 13.81 -23.15
C PRO A 340 22.04 12.78 -24.21
N ALA A 341 22.55 12.95 -25.43
CA ALA A 341 22.28 12.04 -26.53
C ALA A 341 22.67 10.59 -26.16
N GLY A 342 21.77 9.64 -26.39
CA GLY A 342 21.99 8.22 -26.10
C GLY A 342 21.83 7.79 -24.65
N ALA A 343 21.50 8.68 -23.72
CA ALA A 343 21.23 8.33 -22.33
C ALA A 343 19.72 8.17 -22.11
N GLU A 344 19.31 7.01 -21.60
CA GLU A 344 18.09 6.95 -20.80
C GLU A 344 18.29 7.91 -19.61
N ARG A 345 17.28 8.71 -19.26
CA ARG A 345 17.35 9.58 -18.06
C ARG A 345 17.32 8.69 -16.80
N PRO A 346 18.46 8.32 -16.21
CA PRO A 346 18.48 7.35 -15.11
C PRO A 346 17.84 7.94 -13.86
N PHE A 347 18.26 9.12 -13.47
CA PHE A 347 17.73 9.90 -12.34
C PHE A 347 18.28 11.30 -12.45
N GLU A 348 17.41 12.28 -12.44
CA GLU A 348 17.83 13.69 -12.49
C GLU A 348 16.84 14.57 -11.72
N VAL A 349 17.34 15.70 -11.24
CA VAL A 349 16.51 16.78 -10.72
C VAL A 349 16.64 17.94 -11.69
N VAL A 350 15.51 18.36 -12.25
CA VAL A 350 15.44 19.50 -13.15
C VAL A 350 14.75 20.67 -12.46
N GLY A 351 15.22 21.88 -12.71
CA GLY A 351 14.59 23.12 -12.27
C GLY A 351 13.63 23.64 -13.33
N ILE A 352 12.35 23.80 -12.99
CA ILE A 352 11.35 24.42 -13.87
C ILE A 352 11.30 25.90 -13.57
N PRO A 353 11.66 26.79 -14.53
CA PRO A 353 11.69 28.22 -14.29
C PRO A 353 10.27 28.77 -14.16
N LEU A 354 10.03 29.52 -13.08
CA LEU A 354 8.74 30.13 -12.78
C LEU A 354 8.90 31.66 -12.58
N LYS A 355 7.85 32.39 -12.94
CA LYS A 355 7.72 33.81 -12.63
C LYS A 355 7.12 34.01 -11.25
N PRO A 356 7.24 35.19 -10.61
CA PRO A 356 6.50 35.47 -9.38
C PRO A 356 5.00 35.28 -9.53
N GLY A 357 4.34 34.77 -8.45
CA GLY A 357 2.91 34.50 -8.40
C GLY A 357 2.57 33.02 -8.25
N PHE A 358 1.29 32.72 -8.32
CA PHE A 358 0.76 31.34 -8.16
C PHE A 358 0.73 30.62 -9.51
N HIS A 359 1.16 29.37 -9.51
CA HIS A 359 1.21 28.50 -10.69
C HIS A 359 0.57 27.16 -10.42
N VAL A 360 -0.04 26.58 -11.46
CA VAL A 360 -0.39 25.16 -11.50
C VAL A 360 0.41 24.50 -12.59
N LEU A 361 1.07 23.40 -12.26
CA LEU A 361 1.95 22.63 -13.13
C LEU A 361 1.40 21.23 -13.30
N GLU A 362 1.42 20.71 -14.50
CA GLU A 362 1.04 19.32 -14.80
C GLU A 362 1.99 18.71 -15.83
N VAL A 363 2.51 17.54 -15.50
CA VAL A 363 3.34 16.72 -16.37
C VAL A 363 2.49 15.59 -16.92
N ALA A 364 2.52 15.40 -18.24
CA ALA A 364 1.85 14.30 -18.92
C ALA A 364 2.91 13.29 -19.42
N SER A 365 2.81 12.03 -19.02
CA SER A 365 3.72 10.97 -19.43
C SER A 365 2.97 9.67 -19.74
N PRO A 366 2.92 9.25 -21.01
CA PRO A 366 2.47 7.92 -21.40
C PRO A 366 3.29 6.80 -20.75
N ARG A 367 4.61 6.97 -20.62
CA ARG A 367 5.49 5.95 -20.02
C ARG A 367 5.18 5.72 -18.53
N LEU A 368 4.93 6.79 -17.76
CA LEU A 368 4.43 6.66 -16.39
C LEU A 368 3.08 5.94 -16.36
N GLY A 369 2.19 6.27 -17.28
CA GLY A 369 0.87 5.67 -17.35
C GLY A 369 0.92 4.16 -17.66
N GLN A 370 1.75 3.76 -18.60
CA GLN A 370 1.95 2.34 -18.95
C GLN A 370 2.51 1.53 -17.78
N SER A 371 3.39 2.13 -16.98
CA SER A 371 4.10 1.44 -15.91
C SER A 371 3.38 1.48 -14.55
N LEU A 372 2.64 2.54 -14.26
CA LEU A 372 2.14 2.82 -12.90
C LEU A 372 0.61 2.88 -12.78
N LEU A 373 -0.13 3.01 -13.87
CA LEU A 373 -1.59 2.96 -13.83
C LEU A 373 -2.06 1.51 -13.97
N ASP A 374 -3.09 1.15 -13.22
CA ASP A 374 -3.66 -0.19 -13.28
C ASP A 374 -4.21 -0.47 -14.70
N PRO A 375 -3.70 -1.51 -15.41
CA PRO A 375 -4.20 -1.88 -16.72
C PRO A 375 -5.69 -2.21 -16.74
N LYS A 376 -6.24 -2.72 -15.64
CA LYS A 376 -7.66 -3.03 -15.48
C LYS A 376 -8.54 -1.77 -15.49
N LEU A 377 -8.01 -0.63 -15.09
CA LEU A 377 -8.73 0.64 -15.09
C LEU A 377 -8.69 1.35 -16.44
N GLY A 378 -8.30 0.67 -17.52
CA GLY A 378 -8.43 1.15 -18.90
C GLY A 378 -7.14 1.34 -19.68
N GLY A 379 -6.14 0.47 -19.53
CA GLY A 379 -4.97 0.28 -20.41
C GLY A 379 -4.23 1.57 -20.83
N GLN A 380 -3.04 1.46 -21.30
CA GLN A 380 -2.16 2.46 -21.97
C GLN A 380 -2.56 3.96 -21.88
N ARG A 381 -2.82 4.44 -20.65
CA ARG A 381 -3.20 5.84 -20.44
C ARG A 381 -1.97 6.67 -20.13
N THR A 382 -2.05 7.94 -20.51
CA THR A 382 -1.13 8.96 -19.99
C THR A 382 -1.39 9.15 -18.50
N MET A 383 -0.33 9.13 -17.69
CA MET A 383 -0.38 9.53 -16.30
C MET A 383 -0.03 11.01 -16.17
N TYR A 384 -0.75 11.70 -15.31
CA TYR A 384 -0.57 13.11 -15.02
C TYR A 384 -0.05 13.30 -13.61
N VAL A 385 1.08 13.99 -13.49
CA VAL A 385 1.69 14.38 -12.21
C VAL A 385 1.56 15.89 -12.08
N ARG A 386 1.01 16.36 -11.00
CA ARG A 386 0.70 17.78 -10.83
C ARG A 386 1.18 18.36 -9.52
N SER A 387 1.33 19.68 -9.50
CA SER A 387 1.58 20.47 -8.31
C SER A 387 1.10 21.88 -8.53
N SER A 388 0.94 22.61 -7.44
CA SER A 388 0.84 24.07 -7.47
C SER A 388 2.02 24.68 -6.73
N ALA A 389 2.44 25.85 -7.16
CA ALA A 389 3.57 26.57 -6.60
C ALA A 389 3.24 28.06 -6.45
N LEU A 390 3.63 28.62 -5.32
CA LEU A 390 3.63 30.05 -5.09
C LEU A 390 5.08 30.55 -5.10
N VAL A 391 5.44 31.34 -6.09
CA VAL A 391 6.74 31.99 -6.17
C VAL A 391 6.62 33.38 -5.58
N THR A 392 7.25 33.60 -4.44
CA THR A 392 7.13 34.86 -3.69
C THR A 392 8.32 35.13 -2.78
N ASN A 393 8.50 36.38 -2.39
CA ASN A 393 9.32 36.79 -1.25
C ASN A 393 8.46 37.32 -0.09
N LEU A 394 7.13 37.15 -0.14
CA LEU A 394 6.24 37.61 0.92
C LEU A 394 5.78 36.42 1.79
N GLY A 395 5.72 36.66 3.10
CA GLY A 395 5.06 35.80 4.07
C GLY A 395 3.81 36.47 4.62
N VAL A 396 2.69 35.75 4.72
CA VAL A 396 1.45 36.25 5.32
C VAL A 396 1.08 35.41 6.52
N HIS A 397 0.96 36.04 7.67
CA HIS A 397 0.42 35.46 8.88
C HIS A 397 -0.95 36.04 9.18
N PHE A 398 -1.93 35.21 9.46
CA PHE A 398 -3.30 35.66 9.75
C PHE A 398 -3.78 35.12 11.08
N LYS A 399 -4.33 35.99 11.89
CA LYS A 399 -5.00 35.63 13.15
C LYS A 399 -6.42 36.12 13.11
N LEU A 400 -7.35 35.18 13.25
CA LEU A 400 -8.77 35.43 13.34
C LEU A 400 -9.20 35.33 14.80
N GLY A 401 -9.60 36.43 15.40
CA GLY A 401 -10.22 36.51 16.69
C GLY A 401 -11.74 36.60 16.61
N ARG A 402 -12.39 36.68 17.75
CA ARG A 402 -13.86 36.73 17.82
C ARG A 402 -14.43 38.05 17.29
N GLU A 403 -13.75 39.17 17.55
CA GLU A 403 -14.21 40.51 17.21
C GLU A 403 -13.33 41.19 16.15
N ASN A 404 -12.06 40.85 16.13
CA ASN A 404 -11.04 41.46 15.27
C ASN A 404 -10.17 40.41 14.66
N ALA A 405 -9.61 40.71 13.48
CA ALA A 405 -8.58 39.91 12.84
C ALA A 405 -7.40 40.78 12.45
N LEU A 406 -6.24 40.16 12.30
CA LEU A 406 -5.05 40.84 11.78
C LEU A 406 -4.31 39.93 10.81
N ALA A 407 -3.71 40.56 9.81
CA ALA A 407 -2.70 39.93 8.97
C ALA A 407 -1.36 40.67 9.18
N TRP A 408 -0.28 39.89 9.29
CA TRP A 408 1.07 40.41 9.33
C TRP A 408 1.83 39.96 8.09
N VAL A 409 2.38 40.91 7.34
CA VAL A 409 3.09 40.68 6.09
C VAL A 409 4.57 41.00 6.28
N THR A 410 5.42 40.04 5.99
CA THR A 410 6.87 40.15 6.06
C THR A 410 7.51 39.65 4.77
N THR A 411 8.79 39.98 4.56
CA THR A 411 9.58 39.34 3.50
C THR A 411 10.12 37.99 3.99
N LEU A 412 10.30 37.02 3.09
CA LEU A 412 10.85 35.70 3.43
C LEU A 412 12.37 35.75 3.62
N ASP A 413 13.06 36.54 2.78
CA ASP A 413 14.52 36.64 2.76
C ASP A 413 15.10 37.29 4.02
N THR A 414 14.43 38.33 4.55
CA THR A 414 14.99 39.13 5.66
C THR A 414 14.07 39.25 6.86
N GLY A 415 12.84 38.72 6.79
CA GLY A 415 11.84 38.81 7.85
C GLY A 415 11.34 40.23 8.13
N LYS A 416 11.63 41.21 7.24
CA LYS A 416 11.25 42.59 7.46
C LYS A 416 9.75 42.81 7.20
N PRO A 417 9.09 43.67 8.01
CA PRO A 417 7.72 44.10 7.75
C PRO A 417 7.58 44.74 6.35
N VAL A 418 6.42 44.48 5.71
CA VAL A 418 6.09 45.07 4.40
C VAL A 418 4.95 46.08 4.59
N PRO A 419 5.25 47.37 4.67
CA PRO A 419 4.20 48.40 4.72
C PRO A 419 3.57 48.62 3.34
N GLY A 420 2.29 49.07 3.35
CA GLY A 420 1.57 49.39 2.14
C GLY A 420 1.06 48.15 1.35
N ALA A 421 1.23 46.95 1.84
CA ALA A 421 0.69 45.76 1.21
C ALA A 421 -0.86 45.74 1.31
N VAL A 422 -1.51 45.48 0.20
CA VAL A 422 -2.98 45.31 0.14
C VAL A 422 -3.31 43.88 0.53
N VAL A 423 -3.99 43.71 1.66
CA VAL A 423 -4.42 42.40 2.17
C VAL A 423 -5.91 42.25 1.96
N ARG A 424 -6.31 41.12 1.36
CA ARG A 424 -7.71 40.74 1.15
C ARG A 424 -8.03 39.46 1.88
N VAL A 425 -9.21 39.43 2.47
CA VAL A 425 -9.79 38.23 3.11
C VAL A 425 -10.97 37.79 2.28
N SER A 426 -10.95 36.58 1.79
CA SER A 426 -12.01 35.99 0.95
C SER A 426 -12.52 34.70 1.53
N THR A 427 -13.77 34.35 1.23
CA THR A 427 -14.30 33.02 1.54
C THR A 427 -13.61 31.96 0.67
N CYS A 428 -13.77 30.71 1.01
CA CYS A 428 -13.31 29.57 0.20
C CYS A 428 -14.00 29.46 -1.19
N GLN A 429 -15.02 30.31 -1.46
CA GLN A 429 -15.64 30.47 -2.79
C GLN A 429 -15.06 31.68 -3.57
N GLY A 430 -14.09 32.38 -3.02
CA GLY A 430 -13.49 33.55 -3.65
C GLY A 430 -14.26 34.87 -3.48
N LYS A 431 -15.30 34.90 -2.63
CA LYS A 431 -16.01 36.14 -2.32
C LYS A 431 -15.20 36.96 -1.31
N GLU A 432 -14.78 38.17 -1.67
CA GLU A 432 -14.12 39.10 -0.75
C GLU A 432 -15.06 39.49 0.41
N VAL A 433 -14.54 39.43 1.63
CA VAL A 433 -15.26 39.81 2.85
C VAL A 433 -14.65 41.04 3.51
N ALA A 434 -13.33 41.26 3.34
CA ALA A 434 -12.66 42.43 3.88
C ALA A 434 -11.36 42.73 3.11
N GLN A 435 -10.96 44.01 3.11
CA GLN A 435 -9.68 44.48 2.58
C GLN A 435 -9.10 45.52 3.54
N ALA A 436 -7.79 45.51 3.74
CA ALA A 436 -7.05 46.51 4.48
C ALA A 436 -5.62 46.63 3.95
N THR A 437 -4.95 47.73 4.25
CA THR A 437 -3.54 47.97 3.89
C THR A 437 -2.66 47.87 5.13
N THR A 438 -1.48 47.30 5.01
CA THR A 438 -0.54 47.17 6.12
C THR A 438 0.07 48.51 6.54
N ASP A 439 0.21 48.68 7.85
CA ASP A 439 0.90 49.82 8.48
C ASP A 439 2.43 49.68 8.40
N ALA A 440 3.18 50.63 9.00
CA ALA A 440 4.62 50.64 9.03
C ALA A 440 5.25 49.38 9.66
N GLN A 441 4.49 48.65 10.48
CA GLN A 441 4.88 47.38 11.10
C GLN A 441 4.46 46.17 10.25
N GLY A 442 3.91 46.37 9.05
CA GLY A 442 3.44 45.32 8.17
C GLY A 442 2.11 44.70 8.61
N ILE A 443 1.33 45.36 9.47
CA ILE A 443 0.12 44.83 10.05
C ILE A 443 -1.12 45.46 9.42
N ALA A 444 -2.00 44.64 8.84
CA ALA A 444 -3.35 45.00 8.44
C ALA A 444 -4.36 44.51 9.48
N ARG A 445 -5.28 45.41 9.92
CA ARG A 445 -6.32 45.12 10.92
C ARG A 445 -7.70 45.11 10.32
N PHE A 446 -8.49 44.14 10.73
CA PHE A 446 -9.85 43.94 10.24
C PHE A 446 -10.85 43.93 11.40
N LYS A 447 -12.06 44.45 11.16
CA LYS A 447 -13.20 44.37 12.06
C LYS A 447 -14.37 43.74 11.33
N GLY A 448 -15.19 42.99 12.07
CA GLY A 448 -16.45 42.45 11.54
C GLY A 448 -16.29 41.25 10.59
N ILE A 449 -15.11 40.59 10.52
CA ILE A 449 -15.01 39.32 9.85
C ILE A 449 -15.69 38.27 10.74
N PRO A 450 -16.66 37.48 10.22
CA PRO A 450 -17.28 36.43 11.00
C PRO A 450 -16.22 35.44 11.56
N ALA A 451 -16.35 35.10 12.84
CA ALA A 451 -15.38 34.20 13.50
C ALA A 451 -15.35 32.79 12.88
N GLN A 452 -16.43 32.42 12.19
CA GLN A 452 -16.53 31.16 11.48
C GLN A 452 -16.68 31.42 9.98
N ALA A 453 -15.76 30.86 9.19
CA ALA A 453 -15.83 30.91 7.74
C ALA A 453 -17.01 30.03 7.24
N PRO A 454 -17.64 30.40 6.12
CA PRO A 454 -18.68 29.56 5.51
C PRO A 454 -18.10 28.21 5.08
N ASN A 455 -18.93 27.17 5.18
CA ASN A 455 -18.58 25.87 4.65
C ASN A 455 -18.74 25.86 3.12
N CYS A 456 -17.67 25.49 2.40
CA CYS A 456 -17.64 25.42 0.94
C CYS A 456 -17.63 23.99 0.40
N ALA A 457 -17.65 22.98 1.28
CA ALA A 457 -17.71 21.60 0.85
C ALA A 457 -19.11 21.23 0.35
N GLY A 458 -19.17 20.51 -0.77
CA GLY A 458 -20.36 19.77 -1.19
C GLY A 458 -20.46 18.42 -0.48
N GLU A 459 -21.57 17.69 -0.67
CA GLU A 459 -21.82 16.39 -0.02
C GLU A 459 -20.73 15.34 -0.33
N ASP A 460 -20.12 15.39 -1.52
CA ASP A 460 -19.10 14.44 -1.98
C ASP A 460 -17.68 15.06 -2.01
N ASP A 461 -17.47 16.24 -1.45
CA ASP A 461 -16.26 17.04 -1.64
C ASP A 461 -15.53 17.27 -0.31
N TYR A 462 -14.68 16.33 0.07
CA TYR A 462 -13.85 16.51 1.26
C TYR A 462 -12.55 17.26 0.92
N LEU A 463 -12.49 18.54 1.31
CA LEU A 463 -11.36 19.44 1.10
C LEU A 463 -10.49 19.61 2.36
N GLY A 464 -10.68 18.77 3.35
CA GLY A 464 -9.96 18.89 4.61
C GLY A 464 -10.21 20.26 5.28
N ASP A 465 -9.13 20.83 5.81
CA ASP A 465 -9.17 22.09 6.57
C ASP A 465 -9.56 23.34 5.74
N PHE A 466 -9.55 23.23 4.40
CA PHE A 466 -9.90 24.36 3.51
C PHE A 466 -11.40 24.54 3.31
N GLN A 467 -12.19 23.54 3.65
CA GLN A 467 -13.67 23.60 3.51
C GLN A 467 -14.30 24.75 4.28
N GLN A 468 -13.71 25.11 5.41
CA GLN A 468 -14.25 26.10 6.33
C GLN A 468 -13.16 27.07 6.78
N ALA A 469 -12.47 27.68 5.80
CA ALA A 469 -11.38 28.60 6.03
C ALA A 469 -11.52 29.85 5.17
N TYR A 470 -10.98 30.96 5.66
CA TYR A 470 -10.76 32.16 4.86
C TYR A 470 -9.45 32.04 4.10
N PHE A 471 -9.48 32.49 2.85
CA PHE A 471 -8.29 32.71 2.03
C PHE A 471 -7.84 34.15 2.24
N VAL A 472 -6.58 34.34 2.63
CA VAL A 472 -6.02 35.66 2.92
C VAL A 472 -4.83 35.90 2.00
N SER A 473 -4.98 36.82 1.05
CA SER A 473 -3.91 37.21 0.13
C SER A 473 -3.32 38.55 0.51
N ALA A 474 -2.01 38.72 0.28
CA ALA A 474 -1.32 40.01 0.33
C ALA A 474 -0.64 40.29 -1.01
N ARG A 475 -0.75 41.51 -1.47
CA ARG A 475 -0.07 42.00 -2.68
C ARG A 475 0.67 43.27 -2.37
N ALA A 476 1.92 43.34 -2.80
CA ALA A 476 2.76 44.52 -2.65
C ALA A 476 3.76 44.63 -3.81
N ASP A 477 4.26 45.82 -4.05
CA ASP A 477 5.52 45.95 -4.77
C ASP A 477 6.67 45.52 -3.86
N ASN A 478 7.45 44.57 -4.28
CA ASN A 478 8.57 44.04 -3.54
C ASN A 478 9.84 44.12 -4.40
N GLN A 479 10.74 45.04 -4.03
CA GLN A 479 11.97 45.31 -4.76
C GLN A 479 11.76 45.71 -6.23
N GLY A 480 10.76 46.57 -6.49
CA GLY A 480 10.46 47.12 -7.81
C GLY A 480 9.68 46.21 -8.74
N ALA A 481 9.07 45.14 -8.24
CA ALA A 481 8.20 44.26 -9.02
C ALA A 481 7.01 43.76 -8.18
N PRO A 482 5.85 43.54 -8.83
CA PRO A 482 4.71 42.98 -8.15
C PRO A 482 5.01 41.61 -7.51
N ASP A 483 4.57 41.45 -6.28
CA ASP A 483 4.67 40.21 -5.53
C ASP A 483 3.34 39.90 -4.81
N MET A 484 3.09 38.63 -4.56
CA MET A 484 1.88 38.19 -3.85
C MET A 484 2.16 36.97 -2.99
N ALA A 485 1.50 36.90 -1.86
CA ALA A 485 1.45 35.70 -1.05
C ALA A 485 0.04 35.46 -0.52
N PHE A 486 -0.20 34.27 -0.03
CA PHE A 486 -1.45 33.94 0.63
C PHE A 486 -1.27 32.94 1.76
N THR A 487 -2.25 32.88 2.63
CA THR A 487 -2.43 31.85 3.64
C THR A 487 -3.91 31.50 3.78
N TRP A 488 -4.19 30.32 4.34
CA TRP A 488 -5.53 29.94 4.78
C TRP A 488 -5.65 30.16 6.30
N SER A 489 -6.78 30.62 6.76
CA SER A 489 -7.01 30.84 8.20
C SER A 489 -6.86 29.56 9.04
N SER A 490 -7.02 28.39 8.42
CA SER A 490 -6.83 27.07 9.01
C SER A 490 -5.36 26.65 9.16
N TRP A 491 -4.43 27.26 8.44
CA TRP A 491 -3.01 26.89 8.51
C TRP A 491 -2.33 27.37 9.78
N GLN A 492 -2.86 28.39 10.43
CA GLN A 492 -2.27 29.03 11.60
C GLN A 492 -3.29 29.16 12.74
N ARG A 493 -3.91 28.03 13.12
CA ARG A 493 -4.98 27.98 14.12
C ARG A 493 -4.54 28.40 15.53
N GLY A 494 -3.22 28.38 15.83
CA GLY A 494 -2.68 28.72 17.14
C GLY A 494 -2.68 27.54 18.11
N ILE A 495 -2.96 27.80 19.39
CA ILE A 495 -2.98 26.76 20.43
C ILE A 495 -4.29 25.97 20.31
N GLU A 496 -4.18 24.69 20.04
CA GLU A 496 -5.30 23.75 19.94
C GLU A 496 -5.37 22.90 21.22
N PRO A 497 -6.50 22.94 21.98
CA PRO A 497 -6.60 22.30 23.30
C PRO A 497 -6.27 20.81 23.32
N TRP A 498 -6.55 20.08 22.22
CA TRP A 498 -6.26 18.63 22.14
C TRP A 498 -4.79 18.27 21.93
N ARG A 499 -3.91 19.26 21.80
CA ARG A 499 -2.46 19.04 21.67
C ARG A 499 -1.72 19.12 23.00
N PHE A 500 -2.46 19.31 24.09
CA PHE A 500 -1.89 19.46 25.45
C PHE A 500 -2.42 18.41 26.41
#